data_65dfcf3396bfd85dbb96c3cb86ee90ae
#
_entry.id   65dfcf3396bfd85dbb96c3cb86ee90ae
#
_cell.length_a   1.000
_cell.length_b   1.000
_cell.length_c   1.000
_cell.angle_alpha   90.00
_cell.angle_beta   90.00
_cell.angle_gamma   90.00
#
_symmetry.space_group_name_H-M   'P 1'
#
loop_
_entity.id
_entity.type
_entity.pdbx_description
1 polymer ?
#
loop_
_entity_poly.entity_id
_entity_poly.type
_entity_poly.pdbx_seq_one_letter_code
_entity_poly.pdbx_strand_id
1 'polypeptide(L)'
;MNIKKHFLRRLLTGVLCSAVIITQAVPVFATDEYGAPLVTATPTPDPHTAYYKQPADTDSIKDWTKGPQIEGESAILVDMFTGAVLYSKNADKAQYPASITKIMTALLGCENLDPSQKFTMSQSAAYGISDSNSSSIYADTGEEFTIEQALMAIMLQSANEMTLAVAELTTGSTKKFVEQMNLKARQLGCTNTHFNNPNGLPDEIHYTTASDMAKIARAAWFNPTFRKFASTQYYEIPPTNKFAETRYLLNHHKMMKNQAYAYNGVLGGKTGYTEAAGNTLVTYAKNDNTYLVSVVLQSVNGAYSDTKALLDYGFNNFSRTAVKDLPSKITRHLLPAEKYILKDYKDNM
;
A
#
# COMPACT_ATOMS: atom_id res chain seq x y z
N MET A 1 64.72 60.13 -54.64
CA MET A 1 65.01 61.57 -54.21
C MET A 1 64.38 61.70 -52.80
N ASN A 2 65.27 61.96 -51.89
CA ASN A 2 65.12 62.53 -50.50
C ASN A 2 64.11 61.88 -49.57
N ILE A 3 64.59 61.20 -48.52
CA ILE A 3 65.28 61.60 -47.30
C ILE A 3 64.33 62.26 -46.31
N LYS A 4 64.23 61.66 -45.16
CA LYS A 4 64.44 62.07 -43.75
C LYS A 4 63.44 61.34 -42.87
N LYS A 5 63.91 60.43 -42.04
CA LYS A 5 64.46 60.55 -40.68
C LYS A 5 63.65 61.48 -39.80
N HIS A 6 63.13 60.90 -38.76
CA HIS A 6 63.23 61.27 -37.34
C HIS A 6 61.94 60.73 -36.65
N PHE A 7 61.85 60.30 -35.48
CA PHE A 7 62.67 60.15 -34.32
C PHE A 7 61.86 59.33 -33.29
N LEU A 8 62.54 58.53 -32.65
CA LEU A 8 62.14 57.67 -31.55
C LEU A 8 61.46 58.48 -30.44
N ARG A 9 60.32 58.03 -29.95
CA ARG A 9 59.95 58.17 -28.55
C ARG A 9 59.20 56.94 -28.08
N ARG A 10 59.85 56.19 -27.21
CA ARG A 10 59.33 55.08 -26.42
C ARG A 10 58.26 55.61 -25.50
N LEU A 11 57.09 55.06 -25.56
CA LEU A 11 56.21 54.99 -24.38
C LEU A 11 56.01 53.54 -24.10
N LEU A 12 56.65 53.05 -23.07
CA LEU A 12 56.36 51.80 -22.39
C LEU A 12 55.00 51.95 -21.74
N THR A 13 53.97 51.39 -22.30
CA THR A 13 52.76 51.03 -21.56
C THR A 13 52.84 49.54 -21.28
N GLY A 14 53.27 49.27 -20.05
CA GLY A 14 53.32 47.94 -19.53
C GLY A 14 51.91 47.35 -19.51
N VAL A 15 51.68 46.38 -20.34
CA VAL A 15 50.52 45.44 -20.20
C VAL A 15 50.99 44.46 -19.14
N LEU A 16 50.48 44.65 -17.91
CA LEU A 16 50.56 43.64 -16.86
C LEU A 16 49.69 42.48 -17.31
N CYS A 17 50.26 41.47 -17.95
CA CYS A 17 49.67 40.17 -18.05
C CYS A 17 49.68 39.53 -16.66
N SER A 18 48.61 39.72 -15.91
CA SER A 18 48.33 38.91 -14.72
C SER A 18 48.13 37.48 -15.18
N ALA A 19 49.19 36.68 -15.16
CA ALA A 19 49.07 35.25 -15.27
C ALA A 19 48.30 34.78 -14.04
N VAL A 20 46.99 34.51 -14.21
CA VAL A 20 46.21 33.74 -13.23
C VAL A 20 46.76 32.33 -13.30
N ILE A 21 47.69 32.03 -12.40
CA ILE A 21 48.10 30.64 -12.12
C ILE A 21 46.88 30.02 -11.44
N ILE A 22 46.04 29.32 -12.24
CA ILE A 22 45.05 28.37 -11.72
C ILE A 22 45.88 27.20 -11.21
N THR A 23 46.27 27.25 -9.95
CA THR A 23 46.72 26.05 -9.26
C THR A 23 45.50 25.15 -9.16
N GLN A 24 45.38 24.22 -10.10
CA GLN A 24 44.54 23.08 -9.86
C GLN A 24 45.08 22.38 -8.61
N ALA A 25 44.33 22.48 -7.52
CA ALA A 25 44.63 21.68 -6.36
C ALA A 25 44.44 20.21 -6.79
N VAL A 26 45.54 19.55 -7.05
CA VAL A 26 45.54 18.09 -7.22
C VAL A 26 45.08 17.55 -5.87
N PRO A 27 43.98 16.78 -5.81
CA PRO A 27 43.57 16.20 -4.55
C PRO A 27 44.73 15.34 -4.05
N VAL A 28 45.34 15.72 -2.95
CA VAL A 28 46.30 14.89 -2.23
C VAL A 28 45.47 13.76 -1.61
N PHE A 29 45.45 12.62 -2.25
CA PHE A 29 44.92 11.42 -1.62
C PHE A 29 45.90 11.05 -0.47
N ALA A 30 45.33 10.93 0.74
CA ALA A 30 46.06 10.31 1.82
C ALA A 30 46.46 8.89 1.39
N THR A 31 47.71 8.51 1.57
CA THR A 31 48.19 7.17 1.26
C THR A 31 48.52 6.43 2.56
N ASP A 32 48.43 5.10 2.53
CA ASP A 32 48.90 4.26 3.61
C ASP A 32 50.44 4.25 3.71
N GLU A 33 50.99 3.54 4.65
CA GLU A 33 52.43 3.44 4.86
C GLU A 33 53.21 2.83 3.69
N TYR A 34 52.50 2.22 2.71
CA TYR A 34 53.05 1.64 1.49
C TYR A 34 52.82 2.50 0.25
N GLY A 35 52.24 3.71 0.41
CA GLY A 35 52.02 4.66 -0.69
C GLY A 35 50.77 4.34 -1.53
N ALA A 36 49.96 3.40 -1.14
CA ALA A 36 48.69 3.13 -1.80
C ALA A 36 47.62 4.18 -1.39
N PRO A 37 46.80 4.66 -2.34
CA PRO A 37 45.74 5.61 -2.00
C PRO A 37 44.81 5.02 -0.93
N LEU A 38 44.68 5.70 0.21
CA LEU A 38 43.62 5.36 1.16
C LEU A 38 42.27 5.56 0.45
N VAL A 39 41.60 4.46 0.15
CA VAL A 39 40.22 4.48 -0.32
C VAL A 39 39.38 5.02 0.83
N THR A 40 39.07 6.30 0.81
CA THR A 40 38.03 6.83 1.67
C THR A 40 36.78 6.04 1.37
N ALA A 41 36.34 5.23 2.33
CA ALA A 41 35.10 4.48 2.18
C ALA A 41 34.03 5.45 1.72
N THR A 42 33.48 5.22 0.53
CA THR A 42 32.30 5.94 0.06
C THR A 42 31.27 5.79 1.17
N PRO A 43 30.69 6.87 1.70
CA PRO A 43 29.68 6.75 2.73
C PRO A 43 28.65 5.72 2.26
N THR A 44 28.44 4.68 3.06
CA THR A 44 27.38 3.70 2.76
C THR A 44 26.10 4.51 2.62
N PRO A 45 25.39 4.44 1.48
CA PRO A 45 24.13 5.15 1.31
C PRO A 45 23.23 4.87 2.51
N ASP A 46 22.60 5.91 3.05
CA ASP A 46 21.61 5.75 4.12
C ASP A 46 20.61 4.66 3.66
N PRO A 47 20.48 3.54 4.36
CA PRO A 47 19.60 2.46 3.96
C PRO A 47 18.12 2.88 3.98
N HIS A 48 17.83 4.04 4.59
CA HIS A 48 16.50 4.57 4.71
C HIS A 48 16.13 5.52 3.56
N THR A 49 14.88 5.46 3.14
CA THR A 49 14.34 6.39 2.14
C THR A 49 14.23 7.81 2.69
N ALA A 50 14.07 8.80 1.80
CA ALA A 50 13.80 10.18 2.19
C ALA A 50 12.54 10.29 3.08
N TYR A 51 11.59 9.36 2.94
CA TYR A 51 10.37 9.33 3.73
C TYR A 51 10.59 8.90 5.18
N TYR A 52 11.62 8.10 5.46
CA TYR A 52 11.90 7.63 6.82
C TYR A 52 12.08 8.78 7.82
N LYS A 53 12.68 9.88 7.39
CA LYS A 53 12.94 11.05 8.24
C LYS A 53 11.74 12.01 8.38
N GLN A 54 10.67 11.78 7.61
CA GLN A 54 9.48 12.61 7.71
C GLN A 54 8.68 12.24 8.97
N PRO A 55 8.29 13.22 9.80
CA PRO A 55 7.50 12.95 11.00
C PRO A 55 6.10 12.47 10.62
N ALA A 56 5.44 11.80 11.55
CA ALA A 56 4.02 11.52 11.43
C ALA A 56 3.20 12.81 11.60
N ASP A 57 2.08 12.92 10.89
CA ASP A 57 1.15 14.05 11.02
C ASP A 57 0.59 14.12 12.44
N THR A 58 0.36 12.95 13.06
CA THR A 58 -0.10 12.82 14.45
C THR A 58 0.90 13.34 15.49
N ASP A 59 2.19 13.48 15.14
CA ASP A 59 3.21 14.03 16.04
C ASP A 59 3.01 15.53 16.34
N SER A 60 2.18 16.20 15.54
CA SER A 60 1.76 17.60 15.77
C SER A 60 0.63 17.74 16.79
N ILE A 61 -0.03 16.63 17.17
CA ILE A 61 -1.13 16.66 18.13
C ILE A 61 -0.55 16.80 19.55
N LYS A 62 -1.01 17.81 20.25
CA LYS A 62 -0.57 18.06 21.62
C LYS A 62 -0.88 16.85 22.51
N ASP A 63 0.11 16.48 23.33
CA ASP A 63 0.04 15.37 24.29
C ASP A 63 -0.19 13.97 23.66
N TRP A 64 -0.03 13.85 22.31
CA TRP A 64 -0.07 12.57 21.62
C TRP A 64 1.30 11.90 21.65
N THR A 65 1.34 10.59 21.85
CA THR A 65 2.60 9.84 21.79
C THR A 65 3.19 9.91 20.40
N LYS A 66 4.48 10.25 20.29
CA LYS A 66 5.17 10.30 19.00
C LYS A 66 5.17 8.96 18.30
N GLY A 67 4.86 8.99 17.02
CA GLY A 67 4.81 7.82 16.16
C GLY A 67 6.20 7.28 15.78
N PRO A 68 6.28 6.01 15.33
CA PRO A 68 7.52 5.45 14.80
C PRO A 68 7.90 6.11 13.47
N GLN A 69 9.21 6.11 13.17
CA GLN A 69 9.70 6.38 11.82
C GLN A 69 9.48 5.16 10.95
N ILE A 70 9.00 5.36 9.72
CA ILE A 70 8.69 4.31 8.75
C ILE A 70 9.18 4.66 7.36
N GLU A 71 9.47 3.62 6.55
CA GLU A 71 9.94 3.73 5.15
C GLU A 71 8.83 4.13 4.17
N GLY A 72 7.61 3.75 4.48
CA GLY A 72 6.44 4.09 3.64
C GLY A 72 6.25 5.60 3.53
N GLU A 73 5.96 6.08 2.32
CA GLU A 73 5.64 7.49 2.10
C GLU A 73 4.36 7.88 2.80
N SER A 74 3.35 7.01 2.77
CA SER A 74 2.08 7.21 3.46
C SER A 74 1.72 6.01 4.31
N ALA A 75 1.18 6.29 5.48
CA ALA A 75 0.62 5.24 6.34
C ALA A 75 -0.44 5.76 7.28
N ILE A 76 -1.29 4.84 7.74
CA ILE A 76 -2.27 5.08 8.78
C ILE A 76 -2.42 3.84 9.66
N LEU A 77 -2.65 4.07 10.95
CA LEU A 77 -3.08 3.05 11.89
C LEU A 77 -4.38 3.50 12.54
N VAL A 78 -5.40 2.66 12.48
CA VAL A 78 -6.70 2.98 13.07
C VAL A 78 -7.22 1.86 13.96
N ASP A 79 -7.94 2.23 15.02
CA ASP A 79 -8.76 1.29 15.78
C ASP A 79 -9.94 0.83 14.88
N MET A 80 -10.07 -0.48 14.75
CA MET A 80 -10.98 -1.08 13.77
C MET A 80 -12.45 -0.81 14.09
N PHE A 81 -12.80 -0.75 15.38
CA PHE A 81 -14.19 -0.57 15.81
C PHE A 81 -14.61 0.89 15.88
N THR A 82 -13.76 1.76 16.41
CA THR A 82 -14.09 3.18 16.58
C THR A 82 -13.76 4.02 15.36
N GLY A 83 -12.79 3.59 14.53
CA GLY A 83 -12.23 4.38 13.45
C GLY A 83 -11.26 5.45 13.93
N ALA A 84 -10.92 5.48 15.22
CA ALA A 84 -9.96 6.43 15.74
C ALA A 84 -8.60 6.26 15.07
N VAL A 85 -8.07 7.36 14.55
CA VAL A 85 -6.73 7.40 13.94
C VAL A 85 -5.71 7.47 15.07
N LEU A 86 -4.85 6.46 15.16
CA LEU A 86 -3.79 6.37 16.16
C LEU A 86 -2.46 6.88 15.62
N TYR A 87 -2.22 6.70 14.32
CA TYR A 87 -1.05 7.17 13.59
C TYR A 87 -1.47 7.62 12.20
N SER A 88 -0.92 8.71 11.73
CA SER A 88 -1.10 9.24 10.37
C SER A 88 0.22 9.81 9.87
N LYS A 89 0.57 9.47 8.63
CA LYS A 89 1.70 10.05 7.89
C LYS A 89 1.30 10.18 6.43
N ASN A 90 1.20 11.40 5.93
CA ASN A 90 0.74 11.69 4.57
C ASN A 90 -0.51 10.86 4.19
N ALA A 91 -1.40 10.62 5.17
CA ALA A 91 -2.44 9.60 5.02
C ALA A 91 -3.49 9.95 3.95
N ASP A 92 -3.62 11.24 3.58
CA ASP A 92 -4.55 11.71 2.55
C ASP A 92 -3.88 11.95 1.18
N LYS A 93 -2.59 11.61 1.04
CA LYS A 93 -1.88 11.70 -0.24
C LYS A 93 -2.37 10.60 -1.19
N ALA A 94 -2.78 11.02 -2.40
CA ALA A 94 -3.18 10.08 -3.45
C ALA A 94 -1.96 9.29 -3.97
N GLN A 95 -2.11 7.97 -4.05
CA GLN A 95 -1.08 7.03 -4.48
C GLN A 95 -1.70 5.84 -5.18
N TYR A 96 -0.89 5.11 -5.94
CA TYR A 96 -1.32 3.86 -6.58
C TYR A 96 -1.51 2.77 -5.54
N PRO A 97 -2.68 2.11 -5.48
CA PRO A 97 -2.95 1.06 -4.49
C PRO A 97 -2.28 -0.28 -4.81
N ALA A 98 -1.98 -0.57 -6.07
CA ALA A 98 -1.67 -1.92 -6.52
C ALA A 98 -2.77 -2.93 -6.08
N SER A 99 -2.41 -4.17 -5.78
CA SER A 99 -3.36 -5.24 -5.47
C SER A 99 -4.12 -5.11 -4.15
N ILE A 100 -3.87 -4.09 -3.32
CA ILE A 100 -4.78 -3.83 -2.18
C ILE A 100 -6.16 -3.35 -2.64
N THR A 101 -6.30 -2.90 -3.90
CA THR A 101 -7.58 -2.70 -4.61
C THR A 101 -8.52 -3.88 -4.46
N LYS A 102 -7.97 -5.10 -4.43
CA LYS A 102 -8.73 -6.35 -4.34
C LYS A 102 -9.53 -6.50 -3.04
N ILE A 103 -9.24 -5.70 -2.02
CA ILE A 103 -10.08 -5.61 -0.81
C ILE A 103 -11.47 -5.09 -1.18
N MET A 104 -11.56 -4.05 -2.01
CA MET A 104 -12.85 -3.54 -2.50
C MET A 104 -13.54 -4.57 -3.41
N THR A 105 -12.80 -5.20 -4.29
CA THR A 105 -13.34 -6.23 -5.20
C THR A 105 -13.89 -7.42 -4.43
N ALA A 106 -13.13 -7.93 -3.45
CA ALA A 106 -13.59 -9.05 -2.62
C ALA A 106 -14.78 -8.66 -1.72
N LEU A 107 -14.78 -7.42 -1.18
CA LEU A 107 -15.91 -6.91 -0.39
C LEU A 107 -17.20 -6.93 -1.22
N LEU A 108 -17.16 -6.35 -2.43
CA LEU A 108 -18.34 -6.33 -3.32
C LEU A 108 -18.75 -7.73 -3.76
N GLY A 109 -17.80 -8.62 -4.03
CA GLY A 109 -18.10 -10.05 -4.29
C GLY A 109 -18.80 -10.70 -3.12
N CYS A 110 -18.32 -10.50 -1.89
CA CYS A 110 -18.93 -11.05 -0.67
C CYS A 110 -20.30 -10.46 -0.34
N GLU A 111 -20.59 -9.23 -0.75
CA GLU A 111 -21.89 -8.59 -0.53
C GLU A 111 -22.96 -9.02 -1.54
N ASN A 112 -22.57 -9.48 -2.74
CA ASN A 112 -23.51 -9.68 -3.84
C ASN A 112 -23.58 -11.11 -4.38
N LEU A 113 -22.62 -11.98 -4.04
CA LEU A 113 -22.53 -13.34 -4.59
C LEU A 113 -22.59 -14.38 -3.46
N ASP A 114 -23.23 -15.51 -3.73
CA ASP A 114 -23.20 -16.68 -2.84
C ASP A 114 -21.88 -17.43 -3.04
N PRO A 115 -21.03 -17.60 -1.99
CA PRO A 115 -19.79 -18.35 -2.08
C PRO A 115 -19.91 -19.78 -2.62
N SER A 116 -21.06 -20.44 -2.41
CA SER A 116 -21.32 -21.82 -2.87
C SER A 116 -21.72 -21.91 -4.35
N GLN A 117 -22.11 -20.78 -4.95
CA GLN A 117 -22.53 -20.74 -6.35
C GLN A 117 -21.37 -21.12 -7.27
N LYS A 118 -21.64 -21.98 -8.25
CA LYS A 118 -20.71 -22.30 -9.34
C LYS A 118 -20.83 -21.29 -10.49
N PHE A 119 -19.73 -21.06 -11.16
CA PHE A 119 -19.69 -20.29 -12.40
C PHE A 119 -18.69 -20.90 -13.39
N THR A 120 -18.85 -20.55 -14.65
CA THR A 120 -17.94 -20.91 -15.73
C THR A 120 -17.12 -19.69 -16.10
N MET A 121 -15.80 -19.83 -16.17
CA MET A 121 -14.87 -18.75 -16.52
C MET A 121 -15.12 -18.27 -17.95
N SER A 122 -15.41 -16.99 -18.12
CA SER A 122 -15.57 -16.38 -19.43
C SER A 122 -14.22 -16.17 -20.12
N GLN A 123 -14.21 -16.06 -21.43
CA GLN A 123 -13.02 -15.72 -22.21
C GLN A 123 -12.49 -14.33 -21.85
N SER A 124 -13.39 -13.36 -21.65
CA SER A 124 -13.04 -12.00 -21.26
C SER A 124 -12.37 -11.94 -19.90
N ALA A 125 -12.81 -12.75 -18.94
CA ALA A 125 -12.17 -12.81 -17.63
C ALA A 125 -10.82 -13.55 -17.68
N ALA A 126 -10.76 -14.71 -18.36
CA ALA A 126 -9.56 -15.54 -18.44
C ALA A 126 -8.38 -14.80 -19.10
N TYR A 127 -8.65 -14.05 -20.16
CA TYR A 127 -7.63 -13.40 -20.99
C TYR A 127 -7.73 -11.88 -21.04
N GLY A 128 -8.56 -11.26 -20.23
CA GLY A 128 -8.73 -9.80 -20.20
C GLY A 128 -7.58 -9.03 -19.54
N ILE A 129 -6.58 -9.73 -19.00
CA ILE A 129 -5.37 -9.14 -18.44
C ILE A 129 -4.24 -9.28 -19.47
N SER A 130 -3.77 -8.14 -19.99
CA SER A 130 -2.70 -8.12 -21.01
C SER A 130 -1.30 -8.36 -20.46
N ASP A 131 -1.08 -8.11 -19.16
CA ASP A 131 0.20 -8.32 -18.49
C ASP A 131 0.36 -9.79 -18.08
N SER A 132 1.09 -10.55 -18.89
CA SER A 132 1.35 -11.98 -18.66
C SER A 132 2.18 -12.27 -17.40
N ASN A 133 2.87 -11.27 -16.84
CA ASN A 133 3.68 -11.41 -15.63
C ASN A 133 2.89 -11.07 -14.36
N SER A 134 1.63 -10.68 -14.50
CA SER A 134 0.79 -10.35 -13.36
C SER A 134 0.28 -11.59 -12.63
N SER A 135 -0.10 -11.42 -11.36
CA SER A 135 -0.55 -12.53 -10.52
C SER A 135 -1.80 -13.23 -11.11
N SER A 136 -1.74 -14.55 -11.24
CA SER A 136 -2.80 -15.40 -11.80
C SER A 136 -2.77 -16.79 -11.15
N ILE A 137 -3.87 -17.50 -11.18
CA ILE A 137 -3.94 -18.95 -10.95
C ILE A 137 -4.07 -19.73 -12.27
N TYR A 138 -3.97 -19.03 -13.40
CA TYR A 138 -4.04 -19.58 -14.75
C TYR A 138 -5.37 -20.27 -15.04
N ALA A 139 -6.47 -19.63 -14.66
CA ALA A 139 -7.80 -20.09 -14.98
C ALA A 139 -8.11 -19.93 -16.48
N ASP A 140 -8.66 -20.96 -17.11
CA ASP A 140 -8.92 -20.98 -18.54
C ASP A 140 -10.42 -20.77 -18.88
N THR A 141 -10.70 -20.34 -20.10
CA THR A 141 -12.06 -20.19 -20.62
C THR A 141 -12.82 -21.52 -20.52
N GLY A 142 -14.03 -21.48 -19.96
CA GLY A 142 -14.87 -22.66 -19.78
C GLY A 142 -14.50 -23.49 -18.55
N GLU A 143 -13.53 -23.09 -17.75
CA GLU A 143 -13.21 -23.71 -16.48
C GLU A 143 -14.25 -23.37 -15.42
N GLU A 144 -14.64 -24.35 -14.61
CA GLU A 144 -15.68 -24.21 -13.59
C GLU A 144 -15.08 -24.02 -12.20
N PHE A 145 -15.56 -23.01 -11.50
CA PHE A 145 -15.18 -22.67 -10.13
C PHE A 145 -16.41 -22.36 -9.27
N THR A 146 -16.23 -22.38 -7.96
CA THR A 146 -17.17 -21.72 -7.04
C THR A 146 -16.74 -20.27 -6.80
N ILE A 147 -17.68 -19.42 -6.36
CA ILE A 147 -17.36 -18.04 -5.93
C ILE A 147 -16.36 -18.03 -4.78
N GLU A 148 -16.46 -18.99 -3.85
CA GLU A 148 -15.47 -19.16 -2.77
C GLU A 148 -14.05 -19.35 -3.33
N GLN A 149 -13.90 -20.23 -4.32
CA GLN A 149 -12.60 -20.48 -4.96
C GLN A 149 -12.04 -19.23 -5.63
N ALA A 150 -12.89 -18.47 -6.33
CA ALA A 150 -12.49 -17.21 -6.95
C ALA A 150 -12.03 -16.17 -5.91
N LEU A 151 -12.79 -15.98 -4.81
CA LEU A 151 -12.45 -15.02 -3.76
C LEU A 151 -11.21 -15.45 -2.96
N MET A 152 -11.00 -16.75 -2.74
CA MET A 152 -9.75 -17.29 -2.18
C MET A 152 -8.55 -17.00 -3.10
N ALA A 153 -8.70 -17.24 -4.41
CA ALA A 153 -7.65 -16.94 -5.38
C ALA A 153 -7.30 -15.42 -5.42
N ILE A 154 -8.31 -14.56 -5.35
CA ILE A 154 -8.15 -13.10 -5.26
C ILE A 154 -7.36 -12.69 -4.00
N MET A 155 -7.74 -13.25 -2.85
CA MET A 155 -7.16 -12.81 -1.57
C MET A 155 -5.81 -13.45 -1.30
N LEU A 156 -5.60 -14.74 -1.61
CA LEU A 156 -4.38 -15.48 -1.31
C LEU A 156 -3.31 -15.29 -2.38
N GLN A 157 -3.66 -15.54 -3.66
CA GLN A 157 -2.73 -15.50 -4.80
C GLN A 157 -2.77 -14.18 -5.58
N SER A 158 -3.69 -13.28 -5.18
CA SER A 158 -3.84 -12.01 -5.90
C SER A 158 -4.25 -12.18 -7.37
N ALA A 159 -4.95 -13.28 -7.72
CA ALA A 159 -5.32 -13.64 -9.08
C ALA A 159 -6.11 -12.52 -9.77
N ASN A 160 -5.56 -11.97 -10.85
CA ASN A 160 -6.14 -10.82 -11.53
C ASN A 160 -7.35 -11.23 -12.40
N GLU A 161 -7.28 -12.35 -13.09
CA GLU A 161 -8.36 -12.89 -13.92
C GLU A 161 -9.60 -13.19 -13.07
N MET A 162 -9.44 -13.64 -11.84
CA MET A 162 -10.55 -13.90 -10.95
C MET A 162 -11.27 -12.61 -10.51
N THR A 163 -10.59 -11.48 -10.50
CA THR A 163 -11.25 -10.18 -10.25
C THR A 163 -12.18 -9.79 -11.39
N LEU A 164 -11.81 -10.11 -12.63
CA LEU A 164 -12.66 -9.88 -13.80
C LEU A 164 -13.88 -10.78 -13.77
N ALA A 165 -13.70 -12.07 -13.42
CA ALA A 165 -14.81 -13.00 -13.26
C ALA A 165 -15.80 -12.53 -12.18
N VAL A 166 -15.32 -12.15 -10.99
CA VAL A 166 -16.15 -11.59 -9.92
C VAL A 166 -16.87 -10.31 -10.37
N ALA A 167 -16.20 -9.44 -11.12
CA ALA A 167 -16.80 -8.22 -11.64
C ALA A 167 -17.95 -8.51 -12.62
N GLU A 168 -17.73 -9.43 -13.57
CA GLU A 168 -18.76 -9.85 -14.53
C GLU A 168 -19.97 -10.50 -13.84
N LEU A 169 -19.71 -11.39 -12.87
CA LEU A 169 -20.77 -12.07 -12.13
C LEU A 169 -21.58 -11.12 -11.25
N THR A 170 -20.95 -10.12 -10.67
CA THR A 170 -21.62 -9.16 -9.78
C THR A 170 -22.51 -8.18 -10.53
N THR A 171 -22.06 -7.66 -11.69
CA THR A 171 -22.72 -6.53 -12.36
C THR A 171 -22.93 -6.70 -13.85
N GLY A 172 -22.51 -7.84 -14.42
CA GLY A 172 -22.60 -8.18 -15.84
C GLY A 172 -21.46 -7.59 -16.68
N SER A 173 -20.61 -6.74 -16.14
CA SER A 173 -19.40 -6.24 -16.85
C SER A 173 -18.41 -5.57 -15.91
N THR A 174 -17.12 -5.62 -16.24
CA THR A 174 -16.05 -4.93 -15.51
C THR A 174 -16.31 -3.43 -15.38
N LYS A 175 -16.82 -2.77 -16.43
CA LYS A 175 -17.13 -1.33 -16.40
C LYS A 175 -18.15 -0.99 -15.31
N LYS A 176 -19.29 -1.70 -15.29
CA LYS A 176 -20.32 -1.50 -14.26
C LYS A 176 -19.80 -1.82 -12.86
N PHE A 177 -18.93 -2.80 -12.75
CA PHE A 177 -18.32 -3.15 -11.47
C PHE A 177 -17.43 -2.03 -10.94
N VAL A 178 -16.62 -1.43 -11.79
CA VAL A 178 -15.79 -0.25 -11.45
C VAL A 178 -16.68 0.94 -11.01
N GLU A 179 -17.79 1.18 -11.69
CA GLU A 179 -18.78 2.18 -11.25
C GLU A 179 -19.30 1.86 -9.84
N GLN A 180 -19.57 0.58 -9.55
CA GLN A 180 -19.99 0.10 -8.23
C GLN A 180 -18.88 0.27 -7.17
N MET A 181 -17.62 -0.03 -7.51
CA MET A 181 -16.47 0.20 -6.63
C MET A 181 -16.37 1.68 -6.22
N ASN A 182 -16.50 2.58 -7.17
CA ASN A 182 -16.47 4.02 -6.91
C ASN A 182 -17.69 4.52 -6.12
N LEU A 183 -18.86 3.93 -6.37
CA LEU A 183 -20.05 4.22 -5.57
C LEU A 183 -19.86 3.77 -4.12
N LYS A 184 -19.37 2.53 -3.92
CA LYS A 184 -19.09 1.99 -2.58
C LYS A 184 -18.04 2.81 -1.85
N ALA A 185 -16.97 3.23 -2.52
CA ALA A 185 -15.96 4.10 -1.93
C ALA A 185 -16.58 5.41 -1.39
N ARG A 186 -17.42 6.08 -2.19
CA ARG A 186 -18.16 7.27 -1.75
C ARG A 186 -19.08 7.00 -0.55
N GLN A 187 -19.80 5.87 -0.56
CA GLN A 187 -20.68 5.48 0.55
C GLN A 187 -19.90 5.23 1.86
N LEU A 188 -18.66 4.77 1.76
CA LEU A 188 -17.76 4.59 2.89
C LEU A 188 -17.07 5.90 3.33
N GLY A 189 -17.37 7.03 2.69
CA GLY A 189 -16.79 8.33 3.01
C GLY A 189 -15.37 8.51 2.47
N CYS A 190 -14.98 7.75 1.43
CA CYS A 190 -13.74 7.98 0.71
C CYS A 190 -13.87 9.25 -0.15
N THR A 191 -12.93 10.17 0.01
CA THR A 191 -12.95 11.48 -0.66
C THR A 191 -11.87 11.62 -1.72
N ASN A 192 -10.85 10.78 -1.68
CA ASN A 192 -9.70 10.85 -2.57
C ASN A 192 -9.30 9.44 -3.07
N THR A 193 -10.29 8.69 -3.55
CA THR A 193 -10.14 7.36 -4.13
C THR A 193 -10.90 7.28 -5.43
N HIS A 194 -10.25 6.79 -6.48
CA HIS A 194 -10.87 6.46 -7.75
C HIS A 194 -10.34 5.12 -8.27
N PHE A 195 -11.22 4.18 -8.47
CA PHE A 195 -10.92 2.89 -9.09
C PHE A 195 -11.20 2.95 -10.59
N ASN A 196 -10.28 2.40 -11.40
CA ASN A 196 -10.46 2.25 -12.86
C ASN A 196 -10.40 0.77 -13.30
N ASN A 197 -10.02 -0.12 -12.40
CA ASN A 197 -10.05 -1.57 -12.62
C ASN A 197 -10.24 -2.32 -11.30
N PRO A 198 -10.64 -3.62 -11.33
CA PRO A 198 -10.90 -4.38 -10.11
C PRO A 198 -9.66 -5.06 -9.50
N ASN A 199 -8.51 -5.00 -10.16
CA ASN A 199 -7.31 -5.76 -9.79
C ASN A 199 -6.18 -4.91 -9.22
N GLY A 200 -6.13 -3.60 -9.52
CA GLY A 200 -5.09 -2.68 -9.06
C GLY A 200 -3.88 -2.59 -9.98
N LEU A 201 -3.98 -3.03 -11.21
CA LEU A 201 -2.97 -2.75 -12.23
C LEU A 201 -2.86 -1.24 -12.46
N PRO A 202 -1.66 -0.73 -12.79
CA PRO A 202 -1.41 0.70 -12.93
C PRO A 202 -2.31 1.34 -13.99
N ASP A 203 -2.87 2.49 -13.63
CA ASP A 203 -3.64 3.35 -14.50
C ASP A 203 -3.60 4.76 -13.91
N GLU A 204 -3.45 5.80 -14.71
CA GLU A 204 -3.25 7.18 -14.26
C GLU A 204 -4.38 7.71 -13.38
N ILE A 205 -5.60 7.21 -13.58
CA ILE A 205 -6.78 7.59 -12.80
C ILE A 205 -7.17 6.55 -11.75
N HIS A 206 -6.31 5.54 -11.47
CA HIS A 206 -6.53 4.52 -10.46
C HIS A 206 -5.69 4.83 -9.22
N TYR A 207 -6.28 5.46 -8.24
CA TYR A 207 -5.59 5.92 -7.04
C TYR A 207 -6.44 5.79 -5.77
N THR A 208 -5.77 5.82 -4.64
CA THR A 208 -6.37 5.84 -3.30
C THR A 208 -5.47 6.60 -2.32
N THR A 209 -5.90 6.71 -1.07
CA THR A 209 -5.10 7.22 0.05
C THR A 209 -5.05 6.18 1.17
N ALA A 210 -4.09 6.30 2.08
CA ALA A 210 -4.03 5.43 3.25
C ALA A 210 -5.29 5.59 4.13
N SER A 211 -5.80 6.82 4.28
CA SER A 211 -7.04 7.13 4.98
C SER A 211 -8.25 6.42 4.37
N ASP A 212 -8.41 6.51 3.06
CA ASP A 212 -9.55 5.91 2.37
C ASP A 212 -9.46 4.38 2.36
N MET A 213 -8.25 3.83 2.14
CA MET A 213 -8.05 2.38 2.23
C MET A 213 -8.32 1.84 3.64
N ALA A 214 -8.04 2.60 4.69
CA ALA A 214 -8.40 2.19 6.05
C ALA A 214 -9.93 2.12 6.23
N LYS A 215 -10.70 3.05 5.66
CA LYS A 215 -12.18 3.01 5.68
C LYS A 215 -12.70 1.79 4.93
N ILE A 216 -12.16 1.51 3.73
CA ILE A 216 -12.52 0.35 2.91
C ILE A 216 -12.15 -0.94 3.65
N ALA A 217 -10.95 -1.03 4.19
CA ALA A 217 -10.47 -2.20 4.92
C ALA A 217 -11.31 -2.48 6.17
N ARG A 218 -11.69 -1.44 6.92
CA ARG A 218 -12.60 -1.59 8.07
C ARG A 218 -13.97 -2.13 7.65
N ALA A 219 -14.57 -1.56 6.62
CA ALA A 219 -15.87 -2.02 6.10
C ALA A 219 -15.79 -3.50 5.65
N ALA A 220 -14.72 -3.86 4.95
CA ALA A 220 -14.49 -5.23 4.50
C ALA A 220 -14.35 -6.20 5.68
N TRP A 221 -13.62 -5.83 6.73
CA TRP A 221 -13.43 -6.69 7.91
C TRP A 221 -14.74 -7.02 8.64
N PHE A 222 -15.71 -6.10 8.67
CA PHE A 222 -17.01 -6.36 9.28
C PHE A 222 -17.91 -7.31 8.48
N ASN A 223 -17.59 -7.57 7.20
CA ASN A 223 -18.22 -8.63 6.45
C ASN A 223 -17.62 -10.01 6.86
N PRO A 224 -18.39 -10.94 7.45
CA PRO A 224 -17.87 -12.21 7.96
C PRO A 224 -17.29 -13.09 6.86
N THR A 225 -17.85 -13.05 5.65
CA THR A 225 -17.39 -13.80 4.49
C THR A 225 -16.03 -13.27 4.03
N PHE A 226 -15.89 -11.96 3.90
CA PHE A 226 -14.59 -11.33 3.58
C PHE A 226 -13.54 -11.67 4.63
N ARG A 227 -13.89 -11.57 5.91
CA ARG A 227 -12.96 -11.86 7.02
C ARG A 227 -12.43 -13.31 6.94
N LYS A 228 -13.30 -14.29 6.61
CA LYS A 228 -12.87 -15.67 6.34
C LYS A 228 -11.76 -15.70 5.30
N PHE A 229 -11.96 -15.06 4.15
CA PHE A 229 -10.99 -15.08 3.05
C PHE A 229 -9.69 -14.33 3.39
N ALA A 230 -9.79 -13.15 4.00
CA ALA A 230 -8.63 -12.35 4.38
C ALA A 230 -7.75 -13.03 5.44
N SER A 231 -8.34 -13.87 6.30
CA SER A 231 -7.62 -14.59 7.37
C SER A 231 -7.20 -16.01 6.99
N THR A 232 -7.56 -16.51 5.83
CA THR A 232 -7.15 -17.84 5.36
C THR A 232 -5.69 -17.80 4.91
N GLN A 233 -4.89 -18.71 5.44
CA GLN A 233 -3.47 -18.80 5.13
C GLN A 233 -3.18 -19.72 3.96
N TYR A 234 -3.95 -20.77 3.82
CA TYR A 234 -3.78 -21.82 2.83
C TYR A 234 -5.16 -22.32 2.35
N TYR A 235 -5.27 -22.58 1.06
CA TYR A 235 -6.48 -23.11 0.47
C TYR A 235 -6.15 -23.98 -0.74
N GLU A 236 -6.91 -25.04 -0.98
CA GLU A 236 -6.77 -25.93 -2.11
C GLU A 236 -7.98 -25.81 -3.04
N ILE A 237 -7.71 -25.58 -4.33
CA ILE A 237 -8.71 -25.76 -5.38
C ILE A 237 -8.48 -27.14 -5.97
N PRO A 238 -9.42 -28.09 -5.79
CA PRO A 238 -9.30 -29.43 -6.35
C PRO A 238 -9.28 -29.40 -7.88
N PRO A 239 -8.94 -30.51 -8.55
CA PRO A 239 -9.02 -30.62 -10.00
C PRO A 239 -10.37 -30.10 -10.52
N THR A 240 -10.32 -29.40 -11.66
CA THR A 240 -11.49 -28.85 -12.34
C THR A 240 -11.78 -29.61 -13.64
N ASN A 241 -12.80 -29.18 -14.37
CA ASN A 241 -13.08 -29.73 -15.69
C ASN A 241 -12.00 -29.40 -16.75
N LYS A 242 -11.08 -28.48 -16.47
CA LYS A 242 -10.01 -28.03 -17.39
C LYS A 242 -8.61 -28.28 -16.88
N PHE A 243 -8.42 -28.45 -15.58
CA PHE A 243 -7.12 -28.60 -14.96
C PHE A 243 -7.13 -29.82 -14.03
N ALA A 244 -6.27 -30.80 -14.34
CA ALA A 244 -6.28 -32.11 -13.70
C ALA A 244 -5.59 -32.15 -12.32
N GLU A 245 -4.86 -31.10 -11.95
CA GLU A 245 -4.09 -31.04 -10.71
C GLU A 245 -4.78 -30.13 -9.68
N THR A 246 -4.49 -30.34 -8.40
CA THR A 246 -4.89 -29.43 -7.34
C THR A 246 -4.05 -28.17 -7.39
N ARG A 247 -4.69 -26.97 -7.31
CA ARG A 247 -3.99 -25.69 -7.12
C ARG A 247 -3.88 -25.39 -5.63
N TYR A 248 -2.65 -25.17 -5.19
CA TYR A 248 -2.33 -24.82 -3.81
C TYR A 248 -2.15 -23.32 -3.67
N LEU A 249 -3.02 -22.67 -2.93
CA LEU A 249 -3.02 -21.22 -2.73
C LEU A 249 -2.43 -20.90 -1.36
N LEU A 250 -1.34 -20.15 -1.33
CA LEU A 250 -0.74 -19.66 -0.09
C LEU A 250 -0.88 -18.14 -0.01
N ASN A 251 -1.36 -17.64 1.11
CA ASN A 251 -1.55 -16.20 1.30
C ASN A 251 -0.18 -15.48 1.26
N HIS A 252 -0.10 -14.46 0.41
CA HIS A 252 1.11 -13.66 0.24
C HIS A 252 1.41 -12.74 1.44
N HIS A 253 0.53 -12.63 2.43
CA HIS A 253 0.70 -11.79 3.61
C HIS A 253 1.66 -12.42 4.63
N LYS A 254 2.95 -12.12 4.52
CA LYS A 254 4.03 -12.80 5.25
C LYS A 254 4.08 -12.48 6.76
N MET A 255 3.20 -11.66 7.31
CA MET A 255 3.08 -11.45 8.76
C MET A 255 2.13 -12.44 9.45
N MET A 256 1.47 -13.30 8.69
CA MET A 256 0.64 -14.36 9.26
C MET A 256 1.51 -15.42 9.97
N LYS A 257 0.89 -16.22 10.84
CA LYS A 257 1.59 -17.24 11.62
C LYS A 257 2.43 -18.17 10.73
N ASN A 258 3.65 -18.49 11.17
CA ASN A 258 4.61 -19.35 10.48
C ASN A 258 5.12 -18.81 9.12
N GLN A 259 4.96 -17.53 8.86
CA GLN A 259 5.53 -16.84 7.70
C GLN A 259 6.79 -16.04 8.09
N ALA A 260 7.54 -15.57 7.09
CA ALA A 260 8.86 -14.95 7.26
C ALA A 260 8.88 -13.70 8.17
N TYR A 261 7.77 -12.97 8.22
CA TYR A 261 7.61 -11.75 9.04
C TYR A 261 6.51 -11.95 10.11
N ALA A 262 6.28 -13.18 10.56
CA ALA A 262 5.20 -13.49 11.48
C ALA A 262 5.16 -12.52 12.67
N TYR A 263 3.96 -11.97 12.92
CA TYR A 263 3.70 -11.09 14.06
C TYR A 263 2.50 -11.64 14.85
N ASN A 264 2.68 -11.81 16.16
CA ASN A 264 1.62 -12.35 17.00
C ASN A 264 0.40 -11.43 17.00
N GLY A 265 -0.77 -12.00 16.72
CA GLY A 265 -2.01 -11.24 16.66
C GLY A 265 -2.39 -10.75 15.25
N VAL A 266 -1.55 -10.93 14.22
CA VAL A 266 -1.97 -10.67 12.84
C VAL A 266 -3.05 -11.66 12.43
N LEU A 267 -4.16 -11.12 11.96
CA LEU A 267 -5.35 -11.86 11.55
C LEU A 267 -5.40 -12.11 10.04
N GLY A 268 -4.66 -11.33 9.26
CA GLY A 268 -4.61 -11.40 7.81
C GLY A 268 -4.47 -10.03 7.17
N GLY A 269 -4.76 -9.96 5.88
CA GLY A 269 -4.67 -8.71 5.13
C GLY A 269 -4.49 -8.90 3.64
N LYS A 270 -3.91 -7.89 2.97
CA LYS A 270 -3.64 -7.93 1.53
C LYS A 270 -2.36 -7.18 1.20
N THR A 271 -1.52 -7.81 0.40
CA THR A 271 -0.30 -7.21 -0.18
C THR A 271 -0.58 -6.63 -1.56
N GLY A 272 0.20 -5.64 -1.96
CA GLY A 272 0.23 -5.16 -3.33
C GLY A 272 1.62 -4.70 -3.73
N TYR A 273 1.92 -4.82 -5.01
CA TYR A 273 3.15 -4.33 -5.61
C TYR A 273 2.93 -4.04 -7.10
N THR A 274 3.40 -2.91 -7.54
CA THR A 274 3.72 -2.57 -8.92
C THR A 274 4.92 -1.63 -8.88
N GLU A 275 5.64 -1.46 -9.99
CA GLU A 275 6.75 -0.49 -10.03
C GLU A 275 6.29 0.92 -9.66
N ALA A 276 5.10 1.33 -10.11
CA ALA A 276 4.55 2.66 -9.82
C ALA A 276 4.09 2.83 -8.37
N ALA A 277 3.56 1.76 -7.74
CA ALA A 277 3.04 1.81 -6.38
C ALA A 277 4.08 1.53 -5.29
N GLY A 278 5.23 0.92 -5.64
CA GLY A 278 6.08 0.29 -4.63
C GLY A 278 5.32 -0.82 -3.89
N ASN A 279 5.78 -1.16 -2.69
CA ASN A 279 5.05 -2.10 -1.84
C ASN A 279 3.89 -1.40 -1.13
N THR A 280 2.72 -2.02 -1.16
CA THR A 280 1.53 -1.61 -0.43
C THR A 280 1.04 -2.75 0.45
N LEU A 281 0.58 -2.44 1.66
CA LEU A 281 0.19 -3.46 2.63
C LEU A 281 -0.99 -2.99 3.48
N VAL A 282 -2.01 -3.83 3.57
CA VAL A 282 -3.09 -3.71 4.55
C VAL A 282 -3.02 -4.88 5.49
N THR A 283 -2.98 -4.63 6.79
CA THR A 283 -2.87 -5.67 7.83
C THR A 283 -3.93 -5.48 8.89
N TYR A 284 -4.65 -6.54 9.20
CA TYR A 284 -5.57 -6.63 10.33
C TYR A 284 -4.86 -7.34 11.49
N ALA A 285 -4.91 -6.76 12.66
CA ALA A 285 -4.29 -7.34 13.84
C ALA A 285 -5.15 -7.17 15.09
N LYS A 286 -4.94 -8.08 16.06
CA LYS A 286 -5.62 -8.07 17.34
C LYS A 286 -4.63 -8.34 18.47
N ASN A 287 -4.74 -7.58 19.55
CA ASN A 287 -4.15 -7.92 20.83
C ASN A 287 -5.19 -7.66 21.92
N ASP A 288 -5.52 -8.69 22.69
CA ASP A 288 -6.63 -8.68 23.67
C ASP A 288 -7.93 -8.15 23.03
N ASN A 289 -8.45 -7.04 23.54
CA ASN A 289 -9.67 -6.39 23.05
C ASN A 289 -9.41 -5.26 22.05
N THR A 290 -8.15 -5.01 21.69
CA THR A 290 -7.77 -3.97 20.70
C THR A 290 -7.61 -4.60 19.33
N TYR A 291 -8.34 -4.09 18.35
CA TYR A 291 -8.28 -4.50 16.96
C TYR A 291 -7.81 -3.32 16.13
N LEU A 292 -6.76 -3.52 15.36
CA LEU A 292 -6.14 -2.47 14.54
C LEU A 292 -6.13 -2.85 13.07
N VAL A 293 -6.25 -1.84 12.21
CA VAL A 293 -5.91 -1.95 10.81
C VAL A 293 -4.78 -0.97 10.50
N SER A 294 -3.72 -1.49 9.89
CA SER A 294 -2.60 -0.72 9.37
C SER A 294 -2.66 -0.70 7.86
N VAL A 295 -2.43 0.47 7.27
CA VAL A 295 -2.24 0.63 5.82
C VAL A 295 -0.91 1.33 5.60
N VAL A 296 -0.05 0.75 4.77
CA VAL A 296 1.23 1.30 4.34
C VAL A 296 1.23 1.39 2.82
N LEU A 297 1.56 2.55 2.27
CA LEU A 297 1.61 2.80 0.84
C LEU A 297 2.99 3.32 0.43
N GLN A 298 3.39 3.06 -0.81
CA GLN A 298 4.63 3.54 -1.42
C GLN A 298 5.86 3.23 -0.54
N SER A 299 5.98 1.99 -0.07
CA SER A 299 7.16 1.53 0.66
C SER A 299 8.12 0.82 -0.29
N VAL A 300 9.38 1.24 -0.31
CA VAL A 300 10.40 0.63 -1.19
C VAL A 300 10.86 -0.70 -0.59
N ASN A 301 11.24 -0.72 0.68
CA ASN A 301 11.89 -1.86 1.30
C ASN A 301 11.23 -2.37 2.58
N GLY A 302 10.30 -1.63 3.15
CA GLY A 302 9.96 -1.78 4.57
C GLY A 302 8.50 -2.02 4.92
N ALA A 303 7.57 -2.37 3.99
CA ALA A 303 6.15 -2.45 4.32
C ALA A 303 5.82 -3.36 5.52
N TYR A 304 6.56 -4.46 5.71
CA TYR A 304 6.39 -5.35 6.86
C TYR A 304 7.00 -4.81 8.15
N SER A 305 8.20 -4.22 8.09
CA SER A 305 8.85 -3.57 9.24
C SER A 305 8.06 -2.35 9.69
N ASP A 306 7.58 -1.55 8.75
CA ASP A 306 6.71 -0.39 9.00
C ASP A 306 5.42 -0.83 9.70
N THR A 307 4.77 -1.86 9.17
CA THR A 307 3.54 -2.42 9.76
C THR A 307 3.80 -2.94 11.17
N LYS A 308 4.93 -3.64 11.39
CA LYS A 308 5.31 -4.08 12.74
C LYS A 308 5.46 -2.90 13.69
N ALA A 309 6.19 -1.87 13.29
CA ALA A 309 6.40 -0.67 14.10
C ALA A 309 5.08 0.04 14.44
N LEU A 310 4.15 0.13 13.47
CA LEU A 310 2.83 0.70 13.67
C LEU A 310 1.97 -0.15 14.62
N LEU A 311 1.99 -1.47 14.50
CA LEU A 311 1.26 -2.36 15.40
C LEU A 311 1.81 -2.32 16.83
N ASP A 312 3.15 -2.36 16.98
CA ASP A 312 3.81 -2.20 18.28
C ASP A 312 3.43 -0.85 18.92
N TYR A 313 3.46 0.23 18.13
CA TYR A 313 3.05 1.54 18.59
C TYR A 313 1.59 1.56 19.04
N GLY A 314 0.69 1.01 18.25
CA GLY A 314 -0.74 0.98 18.55
C GLY A 314 -1.03 0.17 19.81
N PHE A 315 -0.51 -1.05 19.92
CA PHE A 315 -0.80 -1.93 21.04
C PHE A 315 -0.11 -1.51 22.35
N ASN A 316 1.04 -0.84 22.29
CA ASN A 316 1.77 -0.41 23.50
C ASN A 316 1.28 0.92 24.05
N ASN A 317 0.68 1.78 23.23
CA ASN A 317 0.34 3.14 23.65
C ASN A 317 -1.17 3.41 23.75
N PHE A 318 -2.02 2.52 23.22
CA PHE A 318 -3.47 2.75 23.17
C PHE A 318 -4.22 1.52 23.66
N SER A 319 -5.24 1.76 24.45
CA SER A 319 -6.15 0.73 24.92
C SER A 319 -7.60 1.17 24.77
N ARG A 320 -8.50 0.23 24.50
CA ARG A 320 -9.92 0.50 24.46
C ARG A 320 -10.48 0.49 25.89
N THR A 321 -11.06 1.61 26.27
CA THR A 321 -11.74 1.73 27.57
C THR A 321 -13.23 1.93 27.34
N ALA A 322 -14.05 1.11 28.00
CA ALA A 322 -15.50 1.33 28.01
C ALA A 322 -15.80 2.57 28.85
N VAL A 323 -16.34 3.62 28.22
CA VAL A 323 -16.80 4.80 28.95
C VAL A 323 -18.24 4.55 29.37
N LYS A 324 -18.44 4.35 30.67
CA LYS A 324 -19.77 4.01 31.23
C LYS A 324 -20.77 5.14 31.15
N ASP A 325 -20.35 6.40 31.14
CA ASP A 325 -21.22 7.57 31.15
C ASP A 325 -20.69 8.65 30.19
N LEU A 326 -20.93 8.48 28.89
CA LEU A 326 -20.68 9.55 27.92
C LEU A 326 -21.75 10.64 28.08
N PRO A 327 -21.38 11.90 28.35
CA PRO A 327 -22.33 13.00 28.34
C PRO A 327 -23.06 13.02 26.97
N SER A 328 -24.38 13.15 27.00
CA SER A 328 -25.27 13.14 25.81
C SER A 328 -24.89 14.12 24.67
N LYS A 329 -23.97 15.04 24.94
CA LYS A 329 -23.40 15.98 23.95
C LYS A 329 -22.36 15.37 22.99
N ILE A 330 -21.68 14.26 23.35
CA ILE A 330 -20.63 13.64 22.50
C ILE A 330 -21.25 12.80 21.37
N THR A 331 -22.45 12.29 21.54
CA THR A 331 -23.18 11.50 20.53
C THR A 331 -23.55 12.29 19.26
N ARG A 332 -23.37 13.61 19.21
CA ARG A 332 -23.77 14.45 18.07
C ARG A 332 -22.71 14.63 16.98
N HIS A 333 -21.50 14.15 17.15
CA HIS A 333 -20.41 14.31 16.19
C HIS A 333 -19.94 13.00 15.52
N LEU A 334 -20.69 11.92 15.67
CA LEU A 334 -20.44 10.71 14.87
C LEU A 334 -20.80 10.98 13.41
N LEU A 335 -19.84 10.83 12.51
CA LEU A 335 -20.06 10.98 11.08
C LEU A 335 -21.15 9.99 10.59
N PRO A 336 -21.94 10.33 9.56
CA PRO A 336 -23.05 9.50 9.07
C PRO A 336 -22.66 8.04 8.76
N ALA A 337 -21.43 7.79 8.31
CA ALA A 337 -20.90 6.44 8.07
C ALA A 337 -20.77 5.59 9.35
N GLU A 338 -20.48 6.21 10.49
CA GLU A 338 -20.37 5.51 11.78
C GLU A 338 -21.72 5.00 12.31
N LYS A 339 -22.81 5.67 11.93
CA LYS A 339 -24.17 5.23 12.28
C LYS A 339 -24.54 3.88 11.63
N TYR A 340 -24.09 3.62 10.42
CA TYR A 340 -24.37 2.36 9.73
C TYR A 340 -23.53 1.20 10.31
N ILE A 341 -22.27 1.44 10.61
CA ILE A 341 -21.38 0.43 11.21
C ILE A 341 -21.85 0.03 12.61
N LEU A 342 -22.30 0.99 13.43
CA LEU A 342 -22.81 0.73 14.79
C LEU A 342 -24.18 0.05 14.82
N LYS A 343 -25.02 0.27 13.80
CA LYS A 343 -26.33 -0.38 13.71
C LYS A 343 -26.19 -1.87 13.40
N ASP A 344 -25.37 -2.21 12.40
CA ASP A 344 -25.13 -3.61 12.04
C ASP A 344 -24.39 -4.39 13.14
N TYR A 345 -23.61 -3.71 13.97
CA TYR A 345 -22.90 -4.33 15.11
C TYR A 345 -23.83 -4.67 16.28
N LYS A 346 -24.88 -3.87 16.53
CA LYS A 346 -25.87 -4.15 17.59
C LYS A 346 -26.80 -5.30 17.25
N ASP A 347 -27.06 -5.50 15.95
CA ASP A 347 -27.98 -6.54 15.48
C ASP A 347 -27.31 -7.91 15.30
N ASN A 348 -25.97 -8.00 15.46
CA ASN A 348 -25.17 -9.24 15.30
C ASN A 348 -24.39 -9.65 16.56
N MET A 349 -24.70 -9.11 17.74
CA MET A 349 -24.26 -9.61 19.03
C MET A 349 -25.35 -10.41 19.71
#